data_e731b722380740d72631048acd5a8426
#
_entry.id   e731b722380740d72631048acd5a8426
#
_cell.length_a   1.000
_cell.length_b   1.000
_cell.length_c   1.000
_cell.angle_alpha   90.00
_cell.angle_beta   90.00
_cell.angle_gamma   90.00
#
_symmetry.space_group_name_H-M   'P 1'
#
loop_
_entity.id
_entity.type
_entity.pdbx_description
1 polymer ?
#
loop_
_entity_poly.entity_id
_entity_poly.type
_entity_poly.pdbx_seq_one_letter_code
_entity_poly.pdbx_strand_id
1 'polypeptide(L)'
;MSSRTIRTILAAVLAVGAGATGLQAQDSETHPFPGMTYIKRTLSLPSFQCPGCGAPTPNPRLARINIVLIDLTAPEIRFKFTPPGTDLPAVLPGSTTPTWPVVPFEVVKRRTLDYLNDSHAQVAINSHFFAPFPVPGGSTQGAYAYLIGLAASRGNVYSAFESPIQSYAIVKDSPGLNIDAENRASIVHRDPDVADGLHVLENVQLWNTVAGSGQIVTNGVTTIPEYKDATHPDAPLDPIAPYSRAGRHWYDLSNARTAIGVTQDSRTLVLFTVDGTNGGHGMQGGEVADLLRNDYHVWNALNLDGGGSATMALEDPVTHVRRLVNVPSDNPPRAEASNLAVYSDGVDPVTTASTSPAPNENGWNNTSVTVSLGATDLASGILDTPAGWVDQVQYALAGAQSSDPQIVPGNATSFGLSASGVTTVSFFATDAAGNEESTRTHVVKLDGGAPTLTGMPGSECSLWPPNHKMKQVAVVGAKDALSGLASVEVTVTSNEPSDPRDPDYAVTPDGSGGFAVWLRAERFGGGSGRIYTIAAQAKDLADNVTTASATCTVPHDRR
;
A
#
# COMPACT_ATOMS: atom_id res chain seq x y z
N MET A 1 31.65 -15.93 -17.28
CA MET A 1 32.05 -14.85 -18.19
C MET A 1 31.20 -14.96 -19.45
N SER A 2 30.15 -14.17 -19.56
CA SER A 2 29.31 -14.06 -20.77
C SER A 2 28.90 -12.60 -20.90
N SER A 3 29.46 -11.96 -21.92
CA SER A 3 29.26 -10.55 -22.26
C SER A 3 27.86 -10.35 -22.82
N ARG A 4 27.04 -9.52 -22.18
CA ARG A 4 25.79 -9.00 -22.77
C ARG A 4 26.12 -7.81 -23.66
N THR A 5 25.92 -8.00 -24.94
CA THR A 5 26.06 -7.00 -26.00
C THR A 5 24.86 -6.05 -25.96
N ILE A 6 25.11 -4.79 -25.63
CA ILE A 6 24.14 -3.70 -25.73
C ILE A 6 23.90 -3.44 -27.23
N ARG A 7 22.69 -3.67 -27.71
CA ARG A 7 22.25 -3.26 -29.06
C ARG A 7 21.68 -1.84 -28.98
N THR A 8 22.47 -0.89 -29.43
CA THR A 8 22.02 0.47 -29.73
C THR A 8 21.19 0.41 -31.02
N ILE A 9 19.89 0.67 -30.94
CA ILE A 9 19.03 0.82 -32.10
C ILE A 9 19.12 2.27 -32.58
N LEU A 10 19.78 2.49 -33.69
CA LEU A 10 19.82 3.77 -34.38
C LEU A 10 18.50 3.91 -35.17
N ALA A 11 17.62 4.83 -34.78
CA ALA A 11 16.44 5.17 -35.58
C ALA A 11 16.85 6.05 -36.74
N ALA A 12 16.67 5.54 -37.96
CA ALA A 12 16.88 6.29 -39.18
C ALA A 12 15.69 7.22 -39.45
N VAL A 13 15.96 8.53 -39.46
CA VAL A 13 15.00 9.56 -39.89
C VAL A 13 14.98 9.58 -41.42
N LEU A 14 13.87 9.21 -42.03
CA LEU A 14 13.60 9.46 -43.44
C LEU A 14 13.03 10.88 -43.59
N ALA A 15 13.83 11.79 -44.11
CA ALA A 15 13.37 13.09 -44.55
C ALA A 15 12.77 12.97 -45.96
N VAL A 16 11.46 13.25 -46.10
CA VAL A 16 10.85 13.55 -47.39
C VAL A 16 10.54 15.05 -47.43
N GLY A 17 11.11 15.72 -48.38
CA GLY A 17 11.14 17.17 -48.43
C GLY A 17 9.98 17.83 -49.13
N ALA A 18 9.91 19.10 -48.82
CA ALA A 18 9.54 20.28 -49.60
C ALA A 18 8.11 20.81 -49.52
N GLY A 19 7.99 21.94 -48.87
CA GLY A 19 7.22 23.05 -49.40
C GLY A 19 5.94 23.46 -48.69
N ALA A 20 6.10 24.04 -47.49
CA ALA A 20 5.30 25.19 -47.03
C ALA A 20 5.92 25.70 -45.71
N THR A 21 6.32 26.97 -45.65
CA THR A 21 6.77 27.65 -44.43
C THR A 21 5.58 27.94 -43.50
N GLY A 22 5.10 26.88 -42.87
CA GLY A 22 4.27 26.97 -41.69
C GLY A 22 5.16 26.64 -40.50
N LEU A 23 5.09 27.40 -39.42
CA LEU A 23 5.68 27.05 -38.13
C LEU A 23 5.21 25.63 -37.77
N GLN A 24 6.05 24.62 -38.05
CA GLN A 24 5.75 23.25 -37.64
C GLN A 24 5.75 23.21 -36.12
N ALA A 25 4.63 22.79 -35.56
CA ALA A 25 4.51 22.42 -34.18
C ALA A 25 5.61 21.40 -33.84
N GLN A 26 6.39 21.69 -32.81
CA GLN A 26 7.46 20.79 -32.38
C GLN A 26 6.80 19.71 -31.50
N ASP A 27 6.34 18.63 -32.12
CA ASP A 27 5.86 17.46 -31.39
C ASP A 27 7.07 16.74 -30.78
N SER A 28 6.96 16.39 -29.51
CA SER A 28 7.96 15.57 -28.82
C SER A 28 7.28 14.35 -28.23
N GLU A 29 7.91 13.20 -28.45
CA GLU A 29 7.50 11.93 -27.88
C GLU A 29 8.64 11.34 -27.06
N THR A 30 8.33 10.87 -25.87
CA THR A 30 9.28 10.24 -24.95
C THR A 30 8.63 9.03 -24.29
N HIS A 31 9.46 8.09 -23.85
CA HIS A 31 9.05 6.90 -23.09
C HIS A 31 9.66 7.00 -21.70
N PRO A 32 9.09 7.82 -20.80
CA PRO A 32 9.70 8.13 -19.52
C PRO A 32 9.77 6.92 -18.59
N PHE A 33 8.78 6.03 -18.67
CA PHE A 33 8.67 4.84 -17.83
C PHE A 33 8.17 3.65 -18.63
N PRO A 34 8.43 2.38 -18.21
CA PRO A 34 7.84 1.20 -18.81
C PRO A 34 6.31 1.31 -18.91
N GLY A 35 5.76 0.91 -20.05
CA GLY A 35 4.32 0.99 -20.30
C GLY A 35 3.75 2.40 -20.51
N MET A 36 4.57 3.46 -20.51
CA MET A 36 4.12 4.84 -20.67
C MET A 36 4.82 5.56 -21.82
N THR A 37 4.03 6.25 -22.66
CA THR A 37 4.51 7.18 -23.69
C THR A 37 3.96 8.57 -23.41
N TYR A 38 4.82 9.55 -23.25
CA TYR A 38 4.44 10.96 -23.09
C TYR A 38 4.65 11.74 -24.36
N ILE A 39 3.60 12.42 -24.84
CA ILE A 39 3.56 13.21 -26.06
C ILE A 39 3.18 14.64 -25.73
N LYS A 40 4.02 15.58 -26.17
CA LYS A 40 3.72 17.01 -26.11
C LYS A 40 3.55 17.55 -27.54
N ARG A 41 2.40 18.19 -27.79
CA ARG A 41 2.07 18.73 -29.12
C ARG A 41 1.63 20.19 -29.02
N THR A 42 1.85 20.92 -30.10
CA THR A 42 1.26 22.23 -30.31
C THR A 42 0.55 22.25 -31.65
N LEU A 43 -0.76 22.35 -31.65
CA LEU A 43 -1.57 22.42 -32.88
C LEU A 43 -1.92 23.87 -33.20
N SER A 44 -1.87 24.18 -34.50
CA SER A 44 -2.41 25.41 -35.07
C SER A 44 -3.83 25.16 -35.56
N LEU A 45 -4.81 25.64 -34.83
CA LEU A 45 -6.23 25.46 -35.12
C LEU A 45 -6.80 26.74 -35.75
N PRO A 46 -7.91 26.67 -36.52
CA PRO A 46 -8.60 27.83 -36.99
C PRO A 46 -9.05 28.76 -35.86
N SER A 47 -9.18 30.05 -36.13
CA SER A 47 -9.85 30.98 -35.21
C SER A 47 -11.25 30.47 -34.88
N PHE A 48 -11.60 30.59 -33.62
CA PHE A 48 -12.94 30.27 -33.14
C PHE A 48 -13.62 31.52 -32.60
N GLN A 49 -14.86 31.69 -32.97
CA GLN A 49 -15.73 32.72 -32.41
C GLN A 49 -17.02 32.10 -31.88
N CYS A 50 -17.18 32.13 -30.58
CA CYS A 50 -18.39 31.72 -29.91
C CYS A 50 -19.46 32.83 -30.10
N PRO A 51 -20.68 32.51 -30.52
CA PRO A 51 -21.78 33.50 -30.58
C PRO A 51 -21.98 34.14 -29.18
N GLY A 52 -21.89 35.45 -29.11
CA GLY A 52 -22.06 36.21 -27.85
C GLY A 52 -20.86 36.16 -26.87
N CYS A 53 -19.72 35.62 -27.23
CA CYS A 53 -18.54 35.56 -26.37
C CYS A 53 -17.55 36.74 -26.52
N GLY A 54 -17.81 37.72 -27.32
CA GLY A 54 -16.88 38.83 -27.59
C GLY A 54 -15.98 38.58 -28.79
N ALA A 55 -14.70 39.00 -28.75
CA ALA A 55 -13.77 38.87 -29.86
C ALA A 55 -13.44 37.40 -30.18
N PRO A 56 -13.19 37.07 -31.48
CA PRO A 56 -12.70 35.74 -31.84
C PRO A 56 -11.33 35.45 -31.22
N THR A 57 -11.02 34.17 -31.07
CA THR A 57 -9.65 33.72 -30.71
C THR A 57 -8.68 34.14 -31.83
N PRO A 58 -7.36 34.23 -31.55
CA PRO A 58 -6.34 34.47 -32.58
C PRO A 58 -6.43 33.50 -33.77
N ASN A 59 -5.87 33.92 -34.92
CA ASN A 59 -5.75 33.08 -36.10
C ASN A 59 -4.28 32.99 -36.53
N PRO A 60 -3.59 31.85 -36.43
CA PRO A 60 -4.09 30.59 -35.88
C PRO A 60 -4.23 30.64 -34.36
N ARG A 61 -5.14 29.81 -33.83
CA ARG A 61 -5.29 29.50 -32.43
C ARG A 61 -4.36 28.37 -32.04
N LEU A 62 -3.46 28.61 -31.09
CA LEU A 62 -2.50 27.60 -30.64
C LEU A 62 -3.12 26.75 -29.51
N ALA A 63 -3.17 25.45 -29.70
CA ALA A 63 -3.54 24.47 -28.67
C ALA A 63 -2.28 23.71 -28.23
N ARG A 64 -1.89 23.90 -26.97
CA ARG A 64 -0.78 23.16 -26.34
C ARG A 64 -1.33 21.95 -25.62
N ILE A 65 -0.90 20.77 -26.02
CA ILE A 65 -1.52 19.50 -25.66
C ILE A 65 -0.46 18.62 -24.98
N ASN A 66 -0.87 17.95 -23.90
CA ASN A 66 -0.11 16.91 -23.25
C ASN A 66 -0.94 15.63 -23.24
N ILE A 67 -0.31 14.52 -23.64
CA ILE A 67 -0.94 13.21 -23.74
C ILE A 67 -0.03 12.17 -23.11
N VAL A 68 -0.61 11.27 -22.32
CA VAL A 68 0.07 10.06 -21.86
C VAL A 68 -0.69 8.86 -22.39
N LEU A 69 -0.01 8.03 -23.17
CA LEU A 69 -0.48 6.72 -23.61
C LEU A 69 0.04 5.69 -22.60
N ILE A 70 -0.84 4.85 -22.10
CA ILE A 70 -0.55 3.85 -21.09
C ILE A 70 -0.89 2.49 -21.65
N ASP A 71 0.10 1.59 -21.75
CA ASP A 71 -0.12 0.19 -22.13
C ASP A 71 -0.70 -0.57 -20.94
N LEU A 72 -1.99 -0.83 -20.98
CA LEU A 72 -2.72 -1.56 -19.93
C LEU A 72 -2.29 -3.03 -19.79
N THR A 73 -1.50 -3.54 -20.74
CA THR A 73 -0.96 -4.91 -20.72
C THR A 73 0.45 -4.98 -20.13
N ALA A 74 1.07 -3.82 -19.87
CA ALA A 74 2.38 -3.76 -19.23
C ALA A 74 2.27 -4.19 -17.76
N PRO A 75 3.09 -5.14 -17.30
CA PRO A 75 2.98 -5.70 -15.96
C PRO A 75 3.32 -4.69 -14.84
N GLU A 76 4.04 -3.61 -15.19
CA GLU A 76 4.43 -2.56 -14.25
C GLU A 76 3.35 -1.52 -14.01
N ILE A 77 2.27 -1.49 -14.81
CA ILE A 77 1.24 -0.46 -14.72
C ILE A 77 0.27 -0.75 -13.57
N ARG A 78 0.06 0.25 -12.72
CA ARG A 78 -0.93 0.27 -11.64
C ARG A 78 -1.62 1.63 -11.58
N PHE A 79 -2.79 1.66 -10.96
CA PHE A 79 -3.60 2.86 -10.83
C PHE A 79 -4.03 3.10 -9.39
N LYS A 80 -4.04 4.36 -9.00
CA LYS A 80 -4.63 4.82 -7.74
C LYS A 80 -5.56 5.99 -8.02
N PHE A 81 -6.81 5.82 -7.68
CA PHE A 81 -7.78 6.89 -7.69
C PHE A 81 -7.93 7.48 -6.29
N THR A 82 -8.30 8.77 -6.20
CA THR A 82 -8.54 9.44 -4.91
C THR A 82 -9.46 8.58 -4.04
N PRO A 83 -9.02 8.17 -2.84
CA PRO A 83 -9.86 7.39 -1.93
C PRO A 83 -10.92 8.28 -1.27
N PRO A 84 -12.01 7.70 -0.74
CA PRO A 84 -12.94 8.43 0.10
C PRO A 84 -12.24 8.97 1.34
N GLY A 85 -12.66 10.15 1.79
CA GLY A 85 -12.20 10.71 3.05
C GLY A 85 -12.85 10.02 4.26
N THR A 86 -12.20 10.10 5.40
CA THR A 86 -12.73 9.63 6.68
C THR A 86 -13.29 10.78 7.51
N ASP A 87 -14.39 10.56 8.24
CA ASP A 87 -14.98 11.52 9.19
C ASP A 87 -15.29 12.90 8.59
N LEU A 88 -15.73 12.94 7.33
CA LEU A 88 -16.03 14.18 6.66
C LEU A 88 -17.39 14.75 7.12
N PRO A 89 -17.54 16.09 7.21
CA PRO A 89 -18.79 16.70 7.60
C PRO A 89 -19.85 16.59 6.49
N ALA A 90 -21.13 16.57 6.86
CA ALA A 90 -22.24 16.59 5.90
C ALA A 90 -22.45 17.97 5.22
N VAL A 91 -21.97 19.05 5.87
CA VAL A 91 -22.05 20.43 5.35
C VAL A 91 -20.78 21.19 5.70
N LEU A 92 -20.47 22.24 4.93
CA LEU A 92 -19.32 23.09 5.23
C LEU A 92 -19.49 23.73 6.61
N PRO A 93 -18.47 23.70 7.49
CA PRO A 93 -18.49 24.40 8.75
C PRO A 93 -18.76 25.89 8.56
N GLY A 94 -19.73 26.42 9.30
CA GLY A 94 -20.14 27.83 9.22
C GLY A 94 -21.13 28.19 8.11
N SER A 95 -21.57 27.23 7.29
CA SER A 95 -22.66 27.43 6.34
C SER A 95 -24.00 27.38 7.04
N THR A 96 -24.81 28.45 6.93
CA THR A 96 -26.17 28.53 7.50
C THR A 96 -27.28 28.17 6.51
N THR A 97 -26.96 28.14 5.21
CA THR A 97 -27.87 27.77 4.14
C THR A 97 -27.13 26.90 3.13
N PRO A 98 -27.32 25.57 3.18
CA PRO A 98 -26.75 24.70 2.15
C PRO A 98 -27.49 25.02 0.83
N THR A 99 -26.76 25.52 -0.17
CA THR A 99 -27.27 25.72 -1.55
C THR A 99 -27.37 24.37 -2.29
N TRP A 100 -27.01 23.28 -1.63
CA TRP A 100 -26.89 21.94 -2.18
C TRP A 100 -27.62 20.93 -1.29
N PRO A 101 -28.00 19.75 -1.80
CA PRO A 101 -28.51 18.68 -0.95
C PRO A 101 -27.55 18.44 0.24
N VAL A 102 -28.12 18.20 1.41
CA VAL A 102 -27.32 17.85 2.60
C VAL A 102 -26.91 16.40 2.44
N VAL A 103 -25.77 16.20 1.78
CA VAL A 103 -25.10 14.89 1.64
C VAL A 103 -23.72 14.98 2.31
N PRO A 104 -23.21 13.89 2.89
CA PRO A 104 -21.85 13.86 3.41
C PRO A 104 -20.86 14.21 2.30
N PHE A 105 -19.84 14.99 2.63
CA PHE A 105 -18.70 15.13 1.73
C PHE A 105 -18.00 13.79 1.58
N GLU A 106 -17.41 13.56 0.41
CA GLU A 106 -16.82 12.28 0.04
C GLU A 106 -15.30 12.31 0.09
N VAL A 107 -14.71 13.47 -0.18
CA VAL A 107 -13.27 13.63 -0.39
C VAL A 107 -12.72 14.93 0.18
N VAL A 108 -11.38 14.94 0.35
CA VAL A 108 -10.58 16.13 0.66
C VAL A 108 -9.86 16.59 -0.61
N LYS A 109 -10.03 17.85 -0.99
CA LYS A 109 -9.44 18.39 -2.21
C LYS A 109 -7.92 18.49 -2.14
N ARG A 110 -7.25 18.05 -3.22
CA ARG A 110 -5.80 18.06 -3.40
C ARG A 110 -5.42 18.63 -4.76
N ARG A 111 -4.37 19.46 -4.84
CA ARG A 111 -3.79 19.79 -6.15
C ARG A 111 -3.20 18.54 -6.78
N THR A 112 -3.29 18.43 -8.10
CA THR A 112 -2.79 17.25 -8.84
C THR A 112 -1.29 16.99 -8.59
N LEU A 113 -0.47 18.04 -8.51
CA LEU A 113 0.96 17.88 -8.20
C LEU A 113 1.20 17.40 -6.75
N ASP A 114 0.41 17.90 -5.79
CA ASP A 114 0.53 17.45 -4.40
C ASP A 114 0.05 16.00 -4.27
N TYR A 115 -1.01 15.63 -5.01
CA TYR A 115 -1.47 14.24 -5.07
C TYR A 115 -0.42 13.31 -5.69
N LEU A 116 0.26 13.75 -6.76
CA LEU A 116 1.36 13.01 -7.36
C LEU A 116 2.52 12.80 -6.38
N ASN A 117 2.87 13.85 -5.62
CA ASN A 117 3.92 13.76 -4.60
C ASN A 117 3.54 12.80 -3.47
N ASP A 118 2.32 12.94 -2.92
CA ASP A 118 1.83 12.13 -1.81
C ASP A 118 1.63 10.66 -2.19
N SER A 119 1.26 10.39 -3.45
CA SER A 119 1.05 9.03 -3.96
C SER A 119 2.32 8.36 -4.46
N HIS A 120 3.40 9.12 -4.65
CA HIS A 120 4.66 8.65 -5.25
C HIS A 120 4.53 8.08 -6.66
N ALA A 121 3.44 8.34 -7.37
CA ALA A 121 3.23 7.87 -8.73
C ALA A 121 4.09 8.61 -9.76
N GLN A 122 4.12 8.13 -11.00
CA GLN A 122 4.86 8.72 -12.12
C GLN A 122 4.02 9.72 -12.91
N VAL A 123 2.71 9.55 -12.93
CA VAL A 123 1.76 10.45 -13.61
C VAL A 123 0.56 10.71 -12.71
N ALA A 124 0.04 11.93 -12.70
CA ALA A 124 -1.30 12.23 -12.16
C ALA A 124 -2.05 13.22 -13.05
N ILE A 125 -3.37 13.06 -13.09
CA ILE A 125 -4.29 13.92 -13.82
C ILE A 125 -5.53 14.19 -12.97
N ASN A 126 -6.12 15.40 -13.05
CA ASN A 126 -7.43 15.68 -12.45
C ASN A 126 -8.52 14.87 -13.14
N SER A 127 -9.66 14.66 -12.48
CA SER A 127 -10.70 13.80 -13.02
C SER A 127 -12.12 14.37 -12.90
N HIS A 128 -12.88 14.03 -11.87
CA HIS A 128 -14.30 14.36 -11.74
C HIS A 128 -14.58 15.86 -11.66
N PHE A 129 -15.75 16.24 -12.16
CA PHE A 129 -16.43 17.44 -11.68
C PHE A 129 -16.80 17.24 -10.20
N PHE A 130 -16.89 18.33 -9.46
CA PHE A 130 -17.13 18.27 -8.02
C PHE A 130 -17.95 19.47 -7.51
N ALA A 131 -18.52 19.30 -6.34
CA ALA A 131 -19.21 20.38 -5.64
C ALA A 131 -18.77 20.45 -4.16
N PRO A 132 -18.81 21.65 -3.54
CA PRO A 132 -19.22 22.92 -4.15
C PRO A 132 -18.23 23.36 -5.24
N PHE A 133 -18.76 23.94 -6.30
CA PHE A 133 -17.92 24.49 -7.37
C PHE A 133 -17.01 25.58 -6.81
N PRO A 134 -15.75 25.63 -7.27
CA PRO A 134 -14.86 26.71 -6.85
C PRO A 134 -15.39 28.05 -7.37
N VAL A 135 -15.51 29.02 -6.48
CA VAL A 135 -15.64 30.43 -6.87
C VAL A 135 -14.31 30.93 -7.45
N PRO A 136 -14.29 31.93 -8.32
CA PRO A 136 -13.07 32.49 -8.87
C PRO A 136 -12.04 32.78 -7.76
N GLY A 137 -10.87 32.17 -7.82
CA GLY A 137 -9.81 32.25 -6.81
C GLY A 137 -9.95 31.32 -5.59
N GLY A 138 -10.91 30.41 -5.55
CA GLY A 138 -11.37 29.78 -4.30
C GLY A 138 -11.44 28.26 -4.23
N SER A 139 -10.61 27.48 -4.90
CA SER A 139 -10.48 26.06 -4.52
C SER A 139 -9.29 25.87 -3.57
N THR A 140 -9.59 25.80 -2.27
CA THR A 140 -8.57 25.68 -1.23
C THR A 140 -8.17 24.21 -1.06
N GLN A 141 -6.87 23.96 -1.03
CA GLN A 141 -6.33 22.66 -0.65
C GLN A 141 -6.80 22.27 0.75
N GLY A 142 -7.17 21.01 0.95
CA GLY A 142 -7.68 20.51 2.21
C GLY A 142 -9.16 20.81 2.46
N ALA A 143 -9.85 21.55 1.57
CA ALA A 143 -11.28 21.72 1.67
C ALA A 143 -12.04 20.46 1.24
N TYR A 144 -13.27 20.31 1.72
CA TYR A 144 -14.12 19.15 1.44
C TYR A 144 -14.89 19.30 0.14
N ALA A 145 -15.17 18.16 -0.51
CA ALA A 145 -16.01 18.11 -1.70
C ALA A 145 -16.74 16.77 -1.78
N TYR A 146 -17.79 16.73 -2.62
CA TYR A 146 -18.33 15.50 -3.15
C TYR A 146 -18.18 15.50 -4.68
N LEU A 147 -18.09 14.31 -5.26
CA LEU A 147 -17.86 14.11 -6.68
C LEU A 147 -19.18 14.17 -7.43
N ILE A 148 -19.11 14.46 -8.71
CA ILE A 148 -20.26 14.38 -9.59
C ILE A 148 -20.05 13.19 -10.52
N GLY A 149 -20.82 12.14 -10.32
CA GLY A 149 -20.76 10.88 -11.03
C GLY A 149 -20.14 9.74 -10.23
N LEU A 150 -20.22 8.52 -10.79
CA LEU A 150 -19.75 7.30 -10.15
C LEU A 150 -18.26 7.36 -9.85
N ALA A 151 -17.89 7.02 -8.61
CA ALA A 151 -16.50 6.91 -8.20
C ALA A 151 -16.24 5.65 -7.37
N ALA A 152 -15.16 4.97 -7.70
CA ALA A 152 -14.64 3.86 -6.93
C ALA A 152 -13.12 3.97 -6.80
N SER A 153 -12.58 3.58 -5.66
CA SER A 153 -11.14 3.50 -5.42
C SER A 153 -10.81 2.18 -4.75
N ARG A 154 -9.98 1.37 -5.40
CA ARG A 154 -9.58 0.02 -4.94
C ARG A 154 -10.78 -0.84 -4.53
N GLY A 155 -11.84 -0.86 -5.35
CA GLY A 155 -13.06 -1.65 -5.12
C GLY A 155 -14.06 -1.03 -4.16
N ASN A 156 -13.74 0.06 -3.48
CA ASN A 156 -14.67 0.80 -2.65
C ASN A 156 -15.43 1.83 -3.50
N VAL A 157 -16.71 1.57 -3.76
CA VAL A 157 -17.62 2.49 -4.48
C VAL A 157 -18.22 3.46 -3.46
N TYR A 158 -18.01 4.77 -3.65
CA TYR A 158 -18.36 5.77 -2.63
C TYR A 158 -19.07 7.01 -3.17
N SER A 159 -19.14 7.20 -4.49
CA SER A 159 -19.94 8.24 -5.12
C SER A 159 -20.86 7.65 -6.18
N ALA A 160 -22.08 8.12 -6.24
CA ALA A 160 -23.12 7.61 -7.13
C ALA A 160 -23.16 8.34 -8.47
N PHE A 161 -23.81 7.75 -9.47
CA PHE A 161 -24.03 8.36 -10.79
C PHE A 161 -24.79 9.69 -10.74
N GLU A 162 -25.56 9.94 -9.69
CA GLU A 162 -26.41 11.11 -9.63
C GLU A 162 -25.61 12.41 -9.59
N SER A 163 -25.92 13.30 -10.54
CA SER A 163 -25.46 14.69 -10.52
C SER A 163 -26.60 15.57 -10.05
N PRO A 164 -26.68 15.93 -8.76
CA PRO A 164 -27.84 16.65 -8.23
C PRO A 164 -27.90 18.11 -8.68
N ILE A 165 -26.92 18.65 -9.45
CA ILE A 165 -26.67 20.07 -9.32
C ILE A 165 -26.78 20.85 -10.60
N GLN A 166 -26.30 20.34 -11.72
CA GLN A 166 -26.38 21.12 -12.91
C GLN A 166 -26.14 20.30 -14.17
N SER A 167 -26.83 20.70 -15.20
CA SER A 167 -26.96 19.99 -16.44
C SER A 167 -26.47 20.75 -17.66
N TYR A 168 -25.92 21.97 -17.49
CA TYR A 168 -25.42 22.73 -18.65
C TYR A 168 -24.12 22.19 -19.24
N ALA A 169 -23.35 21.41 -18.48
CA ALA A 169 -22.11 20.82 -18.93
C ALA A 169 -22.06 19.32 -18.64
N ILE A 170 -22.87 18.84 -17.69
CA ILE A 170 -22.79 17.50 -17.13
C ILE A 170 -24.05 16.74 -17.53
N VAL A 171 -23.88 15.67 -18.28
CA VAL A 171 -24.97 14.76 -18.66
C VAL A 171 -25.40 14.00 -17.40
N LYS A 172 -26.72 13.93 -17.18
CA LYS A 172 -27.27 13.13 -16.10
C LYS A 172 -26.86 11.67 -16.29
N ASP A 173 -26.46 11.02 -15.20
CA ASP A 173 -25.99 9.63 -15.22
C ASP A 173 -24.87 9.40 -16.27
N SER A 174 -23.97 10.40 -16.43
CA SER A 174 -22.84 10.30 -17.34
C SER A 174 -22.04 9.03 -17.04
N PRO A 175 -21.67 8.23 -18.06
CA PRO A 175 -20.95 6.99 -17.84
C PRO A 175 -19.60 7.21 -17.18
N GLY A 176 -19.12 6.18 -16.46
CA GLY A 176 -17.78 6.13 -15.90
C GLY A 176 -16.84 5.32 -16.78
N LEU A 177 -15.54 5.55 -16.65
CA LEU A 177 -14.48 4.65 -17.11
C LEU A 177 -13.94 3.92 -15.89
N ASN A 178 -14.13 2.61 -15.86
CA ASN A 178 -13.62 1.73 -14.82
C ASN A 178 -12.33 1.07 -15.30
N ILE A 179 -11.33 1.02 -14.45
CA ILE A 179 -10.09 0.25 -14.61
C ILE A 179 -10.09 -0.78 -13.50
N ASP A 180 -10.24 -2.06 -13.83
CA ASP A 180 -10.29 -3.14 -12.85
C ASP A 180 -8.90 -3.46 -12.24
N ALA A 181 -8.84 -4.41 -11.31
CA ALA A 181 -7.61 -4.79 -10.62
C ALA A 181 -6.56 -5.41 -11.56
N GLU A 182 -6.98 -5.94 -12.71
CA GLU A 182 -6.12 -6.50 -13.76
C GLU A 182 -5.84 -5.50 -14.90
N ASN A 183 -6.05 -4.21 -14.68
CA ASN A 183 -5.86 -3.12 -15.66
C ASN A 183 -6.74 -3.21 -16.92
N ARG A 184 -7.91 -3.86 -16.85
CA ARG A 184 -8.86 -3.85 -17.97
C ARG A 184 -9.75 -2.62 -17.86
N ALA A 185 -9.71 -1.76 -18.87
CA ALA A 185 -10.51 -0.55 -18.91
C ALA A 185 -11.83 -0.79 -19.67
N SER A 186 -12.93 -0.30 -19.11
CA SER A 186 -14.27 -0.37 -19.72
C SER A 186 -15.10 0.87 -19.40
N ILE A 187 -15.99 1.27 -20.30
CA ILE A 187 -17.05 2.22 -19.98
C ILE A 187 -18.16 1.48 -19.23
N VAL A 188 -18.65 2.10 -18.17
CA VAL A 188 -19.71 1.57 -17.33
C VAL A 188 -20.87 2.57 -17.26
N HIS A 189 -22.10 2.04 -17.31
CA HIS A 189 -23.34 2.81 -17.32
C HIS A 189 -24.18 2.47 -16.08
N ARG A 190 -24.94 3.44 -15.60
CA ARG A 190 -25.86 3.24 -14.49
C ARG A 190 -26.85 2.10 -14.77
N ASP A 191 -27.03 1.22 -13.79
CA ASP A 191 -28.14 0.28 -13.77
C ASP A 191 -29.44 1.03 -13.38
N PRO A 192 -30.41 1.22 -14.31
CA PRO A 192 -31.65 1.92 -14.02
C PRO A 192 -32.57 1.16 -13.09
N ASP A 193 -32.37 -0.16 -12.94
CA ASP A 193 -33.22 -1.02 -12.11
C ASP A 193 -32.84 -0.93 -10.63
N VAL A 194 -31.67 -0.36 -10.32
CA VAL A 194 -31.18 -0.16 -8.95
C VAL A 194 -31.15 1.32 -8.59
N ALA A 195 -31.91 1.68 -7.56
CA ALA A 195 -32.19 3.09 -7.24
C ALA A 195 -31.04 3.86 -6.57
N ASP A 196 -30.03 3.16 -6.00
CA ASP A 196 -28.94 3.78 -5.22
C ASP A 196 -27.90 4.52 -6.09
N GLY A 197 -27.90 4.28 -7.42
CA GLY A 197 -26.95 4.88 -8.34
C GLY A 197 -25.51 4.37 -8.20
N LEU A 198 -25.28 3.29 -7.49
CA LEU A 198 -23.96 2.70 -7.26
C LEU A 198 -23.70 1.45 -8.12
N HIS A 199 -24.70 0.97 -8.85
CA HIS A 199 -24.65 -0.24 -9.66
C HIS A 199 -24.54 0.08 -11.16
N VAL A 200 -23.89 -0.81 -11.89
CA VAL A 200 -23.64 -0.70 -13.33
C VAL A 200 -24.28 -1.84 -14.10
N LEU A 201 -24.65 -1.58 -15.36
CA LEU A 201 -25.21 -2.56 -16.30
C LEU A 201 -24.18 -3.63 -16.70
N GLU A 202 -22.92 -3.24 -16.81
CA GLU A 202 -21.84 -4.12 -17.24
C GLU A 202 -21.48 -5.12 -16.15
N ASN A 203 -21.23 -6.36 -16.54
CA ASN A 203 -20.74 -7.39 -15.62
C ASN A 203 -19.24 -7.24 -15.38
N VAL A 204 -18.84 -6.21 -14.63
CA VAL A 204 -17.46 -5.89 -14.28
C VAL A 204 -17.34 -5.62 -12.79
N GLN A 205 -16.16 -5.87 -12.23
CA GLN A 205 -15.83 -5.41 -10.89
C GLN A 205 -15.41 -3.94 -10.97
N LEU A 206 -16.13 -3.07 -10.25
CA LEU A 206 -15.70 -1.69 -10.07
C LEU A 206 -14.45 -1.68 -9.18
N TRP A 207 -13.39 -1.04 -9.66
CA TRP A 207 -12.13 -0.98 -8.92
C TRP A 207 -11.61 0.46 -8.81
N ASN A 208 -11.13 1.06 -9.91
CA ASN A 208 -10.84 2.48 -9.99
C ASN A 208 -11.73 3.09 -11.06
N THR A 209 -12.74 3.85 -10.66
CA THR A 209 -13.74 4.38 -11.58
C THR A 209 -13.73 5.90 -11.60
N VAL A 210 -13.63 6.46 -12.79
CA VAL A 210 -13.60 7.89 -13.06
C VAL A 210 -14.82 8.25 -13.91
N ALA A 211 -15.65 9.21 -13.47
CA ALA A 211 -16.73 9.77 -14.28
C ALA A 211 -16.37 11.16 -14.79
N GLY A 212 -16.93 11.50 -15.95
CA GLY A 212 -16.78 12.80 -16.58
C GLY A 212 -18.08 13.56 -16.67
N SER A 213 -18.07 14.67 -17.41
CA SER A 213 -19.29 15.43 -17.71
C SER A 213 -20.15 14.79 -18.80
N GLY A 214 -19.56 13.96 -19.63
CA GLY A 214 -20.23 13.25 -20.71
C GLY A 214 -19.23 12.47 -21.57
N GLN A 215 -19.74 11.50 -22.30
CA GLN A 215 -18.97 10.75 -23.27
C GLN A 215 -18.85 11.56 -24.57
N ILE A 216 -17.63 11.77 -25.05
CA ILE A 216 -17.32 12.56 -26.25
C ILE A 216 -16.90 11.70 -27.45
N VAL A 217 -16.52 10.45 -27.20
CA VAL A 217 -16.32 9.41 -28.22
C VAL A 217 -17.05 8.15 -27.75
N THR A 218 -17.93 7.63 -28.60
CA THR A 218 -18.69 6.40 -28.34
C THR A 218 -18.51 5.43 -29.49
N ASN A 219 -17.93 4.27 -29.23
CA ASN A 219 -17.72 3.23 -30.23
C ASN A 219 -17.03 3.76 -31.51
N GLY A 220 -15.98 4.58 -31.35
CA GLY A 220 -15.21 5.17 -32.43
C GLY A 220 -15.90 6.31 -33.17
N VAL A 221 -17.01 6.82 -32.65
CA VAL A 221 -17.75 7.95 -33.23
C VAL A 221 -17.71 9.15 -32.26
N THR A 222 -17.47 10.35 -32.79
CA THR A 222 -17.57 11.59 -32.00
C THR A 222 -19.04 11.84 -31.60
N THR A 223 -19.30 11.93 -30.30
CA THR A 223 -20.66 12.06 -29.72
C THR A 223 -20.66 13.20 -28.70
N ILE A 224 -20.81 14.44 -29.20
CA ILE A 224 -20.86 15.60 -28.29
C ILE A 224 -22.28 15.76 -27.74
N PRO A 225 -22.45 15.87 -26.39
CA PRO A 225 -23.75 16.06 -25.78
C PRO A 225 -24.45 17.32 -26.27
N GLU A 226 -25.76 17.24 -26.54
CA GLU A 226 -26.57 18.32 -27.04
C GLU A 226 -27.53 18.86 -25.97
N TYR A 227 -27.97 20.13 -26.14
CA TYR A 227 -28.99 20.73 -25.29
C TYR A 227 -30.40 20.40 -25.78
N LYS A 228 -31.30 20.22 -24.84
CA LYS A 228 -32.76 20.16 -25.11
C LYS A 228 -33.25 21.44 -25.74
N ASP A 229 -34.06 21.32 -26.77
CA ASP A 229 -34.85 22.36 -27.37
C ASP A 229 -36.12 21.77 -28.02
N ALA A 230 -36.94 22.61 -28.67
CA ALA A 230 -38.17 22.14 -29.31
C ALA A 230 -37.93 21.10 -30.43
N THR A 231 -36.73 21.09 -31.01
CA THR A 231 -36.37 20.17 -32.11
C THR A 231 -35.59 18.94 -31.60
N HIS A 232 -35.06 19.01 -30.38
CA HIS A 232 -34.26 17.97 -29.72
C HIS A 232 -34.71 17.79 -28.27
N PRO A 233 -35.98 17.33 -28.05
CA PRO A 233 -36.54 17.23 -26.69
C PRO A 233 -35.87 16.19 -25.83
N ASP A 234 -35.24 15.18 -26.44
CA ASP A 234 -34.55 14.06 -25.76
C ASP A 234 -33.05 14.27 -25.60
N ALA A 235 -32.52 15.46 -25.95
CA ALA A 235 -31.09 15.74 -25.74
C ALA A 235 -30.71 15.68 -24.27
N PRO A 236 -29.48 15.27 -23.94
CA PRO A 236 -29.10 14.96 -22.56
C PRO A 236 -28.83 16.16 -21.65
N LEU A 237 -28.64 17.37 -22.20
CA LEU A 237 -28.33 18.57 -21.42
C LEU A 237 -29.54 19.51 -21.31
N ASP A 238 -29.81 19.97 -20.08
CA ASP A 238 -30.80 21.01 -19.86
C ASP A 238 -30.17 22.39 -20.06
N PRO A 239 -30.80 23.27 -20.89
CA PRO A 239 -30.25 24.58 -21.12
C PRO A 239 -30.46 25.49 -19.91
N ILE A 240 -29.39 26.14 -19.47
CA ILE A 240 -29.42 27.23 -18.51
C ILE A 240 -28.67 28.43 -19.08
N ALA A 241 -29.15 29.64 -18.81
CA ALA A 241 -28.43 30.82 -19.24
C ALA A 241 -27.02 30.89 -18.62
N PRO A 242 -25.96 31.18 -19.38
CA PRO A 242 -25.94 31.58 -20.79
C PRO A 242 -25.82 30.42 -21.79
N TYR A 243 -25.90 29.17 -21.33
CA TYR A 243 -25.67 27.97 -22.14
C TYR A 243 -26.99 27.44 -22.70
N SER A 244 -27.09 27.39 -24.00
CA SER A 244 -28.22 26.81 -24.73
C SER A 244 -27.84 26.59 -26.19
N ARG A 245 -28.65 25.83 -26.93
CA ARG A 245 -28.44 25.60 -28.37
C ARG A 245 -28.47 26.90 -29.18
N ALA A 246 -29.29 27.87 -28.80
CA ALA A 246 -29.40 29.15 -29.48
C ALA A 246 -28.33 30.19 -29.06
N GLY A 247 -27.66 29.94 -27.93
CA GLY A 247 -26.61 30.79 -27.37
C GLY A 247 -25.23 30.13 -27.39
N ARG A 248 -24.62 30.11 -26.22
CA ARG A 248 -23.33 29.45 -26.05
C ARG A 248 -23.52 27.96 -25.69
N HIS A 249 -22.82 27.10 -26.37
CA HIS A 249 -22.76 25.68 -26.03
C HIS A 249 -21.46 25.38 -25.26
N TRP A 250 -21.54 24.79 -24.07
CA TRP A 250 -20.37 24.60 -23.22
C TRP A 250 -19.28 23.75 -23.90
N TYR A 251 -19.67 22.71 -24.63
CA TYR A 251 -18.72 21.86 -25.37
C TYR A 251 -18.14 22.56 -26.60
N ASP A 252 -18.80 23.60 -27.15
CA ASP A 252 -18.30 24.38 -28.27
C ASP A 252 -17.36 25.52 -27.86
N LEU A 253 -17.27 25.80 -26.55
CA LEU A 253 -16.29 26.79 -26.07
C LEU A 253 -14.88 26.27 -26.20
N SER A 254 -13.98 27.10 -26.75
CA SER A 254 -12.54 26.85 -26.72
C SER A 254 -12.06 27.08 -25.28
N ASN A 255 -11.66 26.02 -24.61
CA ASN A 255 -11.26 26.05 -23.20
C ASN A 255 -10.17 25.01 -22.90
N ALA A 256 -9.52 25.14 -21.74
CA ALA A 256 -8.71 24.05 -21.20
C ALA A 256 -9.59 22.80 -21.00
N ARG A 257 -9.11 21.65 -21.41
CA ARG A 257 -9.83 20.39 -21.33
C ARG A 257 -8.97 19.31 -20.73
N THR A 258 -9.63 18.42 -20.02
CA THR A 258 -9.08 17.14 -19.59
C THR A 258 -9.98 16.04 -20.15
N ALA A 259 -9.40 14.96 -20.64
CA ALA A 259 -10.13 13.80 -21.13
C ALA A 259 -9.38 12.51 -20.81
N ILE A 260 -10.15 11.42 -20.73
CA ILE A 260 -9.65 10.06 -20.60
C ILE A 260 -10.34 9.18 -21.64
N GLY A 261 -9.59 8.30 -22.28
CA GLY A 261 -10.14 7.41 -23.30
C GLY A 261 -9.44 6.08 -23.37
N VAL A 262 -10.07 5.10 -24.00
CA VAL A 262 -9.55 3.75 -24.20
C VAL A 262 -9.71 3.33 -25.66
N THR A 263 -8.73 2.59 -26.19
CA THR A 263 -8.76 2.01 -27.54
C THR A 263 -9.74 0.85 -27.64
N GLN A 264 -10.13 0.44 -28.86
CA GLN A 264 -11.11 -0.61 -29.10
C GLN A 264 -10.69 -1.97 -28.54
N ASP A 265 -9.40 -2.28 -28.58
CA ASP A 265 -8.83 -3.51 -28.03
C ASP A 265 -8.64 -3.46 -26.51
N SER A 266 -9.00 -2.34 -25.88
CA SER A 266 -8.85 -2.07 -24.43
C SER A 266 -7.40 -2.21 -23.93
N ARG A 267 -6.40 -2.03 -24.79
CA ARG A 267 -4.98 -2.17 -24.46
C ARG A 267 -4.29 -0.86 -24.15
N THR A 268 -4.82 0.26 -24.64
CA THR A 268 -4.21 1.57 -24.43
C THR A 268 -5.20 2.51 -23.76
N LEU A 269 -4.82 3.03 -22.60
CA LEU A 269 -5.50 4.15 -21.96
C LEU A 269 -4.84 5.45 -22.39
N VAL A 270 -5.64 6.46 -22.72
CA VAL A 270 -5.16 7.77 -23.14
C VAL A 270 -5.59 8.82 -22.14
N LEU A 271 -4.62 9.49 -21.52
CA LEU A 271 -4.83 10.67 -20.68
C LEU A 271 -4.49 11.91 -21.50
N PHE A 272 -5.35 12.90 -21.47
CA PHE A 272 -5.26 14.09 -22.31
C PHE A 272 -5.49 15.38 -21.51
N THR A 273 -4.66 16.39 -21.73
CA THR A 273 -4.92 17.77 -21.33
C THR A 273 -4.56 18.75 -22.45
N VAL A 274 -5.31 19.85 -22.54
CA VAL A 274 -4.97 21.01 -23.35
C VAL A 274 -5.02 22.27 -22.51
N ASP A 275 -4.00 23.14 -22.66
CA ASP A 275 -3.89 24.41 -21.94
C ASP A 275 -4.98 25.40 -22.39
N GLY A 276 -5.50 26.15 -21.41
CA GLY A 276 -6.41 27.26 -21.64
C GLY A 276 -5.68 28.58 -21.94
N THR A 277 -6.27 29.68 -21.51
CA THR A 277 -5.81 31.06 -21.84
C THR A 277 -4.40 31.40 -21.37
N ASN A 278 -3.90 30.77 -20.31
CA ASN A 278 -2.56 31.05 -19.78
C ASN A 278 -1.44 30.35 -20.55
N GLY A 279 -1.72 29.18 -21.16
CA GLY A 279 -0.72 28.38 -21.89
C GLY A 279 -1.02 28.16 -23.37
N GLY A 280 -2.24 28.52 -23.79
CA GLY A 280 -2.77 28.32 -25.14
C GLY A 280 -4.13 28.99 -25.30
N HIS A 281 -4.95 28.51 -26.22
CA HIS A 281 -6.31 29.00 -26.43
C HIS A 281 -7.37 27.90 -26.24
N GLY A 282 -6.94 26.73 -25.76
CA GLY A 282 -7.82 25.60 -25.54
C GLY A 282 -8.34 24.93 -26.80
N MET A 283 -9.25 23.97 -26.59
CA MET A 283 -9.95 23.24 -27.65
C MET A 283 -11.44 23.12 -27.33
N GLN A 284 -12.25 22.96 -28.37
CA GLN A 284 -13.64 22.57 -28.27
C GLN A 284 -13.74 21.07 -27.94
N GLY A 285 -14.84 20.63 -27.32
CA GLY A 285 -15.07 19.21 -27.03
C GLY A 285 -14.99 18.31 -28.28
N GLY A 286 -15.56 18.79 -29.41
CA GLY A 286 -15.51 18.10 -30.70
C GLY A 286 -14.07 17.96 -31.25
N GLU A 287 -13.25 19.01 -31.13
CA GLU A 287 -11.84 18.97 -31.56
C GLU A 287 -11.02 17.98 -30.72
N VAL A 288 -11.28 17.90 -29.40
CA VAL A 288 -10.65 16.91 -28.51
C VAL A 288 -11.07 15.49 -28.91
N ALA A 289 -12.38 15.27 -29.12
CA ALA A 289 -12.91 13.97 -29.52
C ALA A 289 -12.33 13.49 -30.86
N ASP A 290 -12.28 14.38 -31.85
CA ASP A 290 -11.72 14.05 -33.17
C ASP A 290 -10.23 13.76 -33.11
N LEU A 291 -9.45 14.51 -32.31
CA LEU A 291 -8.05 14.25 -32.11
C LEU A 291 -7.81 12.88 -31.45
N LEU A 292 -8.52 12.60 -30.38
CA LEU A 292 -8.40 11.33 -29.66
C LEU A 292 -8.73 10.14 -30.56
N ARG A 293 -9.81 10.25 -31.33
CA ARG A 293 -10.27 9.22 -32.26
C ARG A 293 -9.31 9.00 -33.43
N ASN A 294 -8.90 10.09 -34.09
CA ASN A 294 -8.17 9.99 -35.36
C ASN A 294 -6.68 9.72 -35.17
N ASP A 295 -6.06 10.38 -34.18
CA ASP A 295 -4.61 10.32 -33.98
C ASP A 295 -4.20 9.25 -32.96
N TYR A 296 -5.08 8.92 -31.99
CA TYR A 296 -4.78 7.99 -30.90
C TYR A 296 -5.69 6.76 -30.88
N HIS A 297 -6.55 6.60 -31.89
CA HIS A 297 -7.43 5.44 -32.09
C HIS A 297 -8.35 5.14 -30.89
N VAL A 298 -8.72 6.19 -30.16
CA VAL A 298 -9.61 6.06 -29.00
C VAL A 298 -10.99 5.62 -29.48
N TRP A 299 -11.49 4.57 -28.86
CA TRP A 299 -12.81 3.98 -29.16
C TRP A 299 -13.90 4.56 -28.28
N ASN A 300 -13.60 4.78 -26.98
CA ASN A 300 -14.48 5.44 -26.05
C ASN A 300 -13.71 6.50 -25.26
N ALA A 301 -14.26 7.67 -25.06
CA ALA A 301 -13.65 8.74 -24.27
C ALA A 301 -14.67 9.55 -23.48
N LEU A 302 -14.27 9.94 -22.27
CA LEU A 302 -14.99 10.86 -21.40
C LEU A 302 -14.30 12.22 -21.37
N ASN A 303 -15.09 13.31 -21.40
CA ASN A 303 -14.60 14.63 -21.02
C ASN A 303 -14.62 14.74 -19.50
N LEU A 304 -13.47 15.03 -18.90
CA LEU A 304 -13.30 15.24 -17.46
C LEU A 304 -13.42 16.71 -17.08
N ASP A 305 -13.23 17.05 -15.79
CA ASP A 305 -13.27 18.45 -15.34
C ASP A 305 -12.17 19.27 -16.02
N GLY A 306 -12.57 20.38 -16.59
CA GLY A 306 -11.72 21.24 -17.41
C GLY A 306 -11.60 22.66 -16.86
N GLY A 307 -11.26 23.60 -17.75
CA GLY A 307 -11.07 25.00 -17.35
C GLY A 307 -9.93 25.16 -16.34
N GLY A 308 -10.24 25.72 -15.17
CA GLY A 308 -9.28 25.89 -14.09
C GLY A 308 -8.74 24.59 -13.48
N SER A 309 -9.49 23.49 -13.65
CA SER A 309 -9.14 22.15 -13.15
C SER A 309 -8.16 21.40 -14.05
N ALA A 310 -8.07 21.74 -15.35
CA ALA A 310 -7.23 20.99 -16.29
C ALA A 310 -5.76 20.96 -15.85
N THR A 311 -5.33 19.83 -15.31
CA THR A 311 -4.01 19.68 -14.68
C THR A 311 -3.46 18.29 -14.91
N MET A 312 -2.22 18.21 -15.39
CA MET A 312 -1.44 16.98 -15.50
C MET A 312 -0.04 17.19 -14.92
N ALA A 313 0.43 16.23 -14.16
CA ALA A 313 1.75 16.25 -13.54
C ALA A 313 2.48 14.94 -13.85
N LEU A 314 3.79 15.03 -14.09
CA LEU A 314 4.68 13.90 -14.36
C LEU A 314 5.92 13.97 -13.49
N GLU A 315 6.46 12.81 -13.16
CA GLU A 315 7.81 12.64 -12.64
C GLU A 315 8.82 12.66 -13.79
N ASP A 316 9.94 13.33 -13.57
CA ASP A 316 11.08 13.26 -14.49
C ASP A 316 11.85 11.96 -14.22
N PRO A 317 12.04 11.08 -15.24
CA PRO A 317 12.60 9.74 -15.01
C PRO A 317 14.09 9.72 -14.62
N VAL A 318 14.77 10.87 -14.69
CA VAL A 318 16.20 10.98 -14.37
C VAL A 318 16.43 11.69 -13.05
N THR A 319 15.69 12.77 -12.81
CA THR A 319 15.88 13.62 -11.63
C THR A 319 14.88 13.32 -10.52
N HIS A 320 13.85 12.51 -10.78
CA HIS A 320 12.72 12.20 -9.90
C HIS A 320 11.95 13.43 -9.41
N VAL A 321 12.14 14.57 -10.07
CA VAL A 321 11.41 15.79 -9.77
C VAL A 321 10.04 15.73 -10.41
N ARG A 322 8.99 15.81 -9.61
CA ARG A 322 7.60 15.85 -10.05
C ARG A 322 7.20 17.28 -10.38
N ARG A 323 6.57 17.49 -11.53
CA ARG A 323 6.19 18.83 -12.01
C ARG A 323 4.90 18.79 -12.84
N LEU A 324 4.23 19.92 -12.89
CA LEU A 324 3.15 20.11 -13.87
C LEU A 324 3.75 20.15 -15.28
N VAL A 325 3.10 19.46 -16.22
CA VAL A 325 3.51 19.45 -17.64
C VAL A 325 2.67 20.34 -18.51
N ASN A 326 1.48 20.71 -18.05
CA ASN A 326 0.60 21.71 -18.65
C ASN A 326 0.64 23.04 -17.87
N VAL A 327 0.03 24.10 -18.41
CA VAL A 327 -0.12 25.40 -17.77
C VAL A 327 -1.59 25.56 -17.33
N PRO A 328 -1.88 25.37 -16.04
CA PRO A 328 -3.24 25.52 -15.51
C PRO A 328 -3.79 26.93 -15.75
N SER A 329 -5.12 27.02 -15.98
CA SER A 329 -5.78 28.31 -16.13
C SER A 329 -5.91 29.08 -14.83
N ASP A 330 -5.95 28.40 -13.68
CA ASP A 330 -5.96 29.01 -12.36
C ASP A 330 -4.53 29.18 -11.82
N ASN A 331 -4.27 30.30 -11.11
CA ASN A 331 -3.00 30.56 -10.43
C ASN A 331 -3.28 31.10 -9.01
N PRO A 332 -2.94 30.35 -7.93
CA PRO A 332 -2.32 29.02 -7.93
C PRO A 332 -3.22 27.96 -8.56
N PRO A 333 -2.63 26.81 -8.99
CA PRO A 333 -3.41 25.70 -9.53
C PRO A 333 -4.53 25.28 -8.60
N ARG A 334 -5.68 24.96 -9.15
CA ARG A 334 -6.87 24.55 -8.40
C ARG A 334 -6.61 23.28 -7.60
N ALA A 335 -7.19 23.19 -6.40
CA ALA A 335 -7.27 21.93 -5.68
C ALA A 335 -8.50 21.15 -6.17
N GLU A 336 -8.25 19.96 -6.66
CA GLU A 336 -9.23 19.07 -7.29
C GLU A 336 -9.85 18.13 -6.25
N ALA A 337 -11.10 17.77 -6.44
CA ALA A 337 -11.75 16.80 -5.57
C ALA A 337 -11.26 15.38 -5.85
N SER A 338 -10.85 15.09 -7.07
CA SER A 338 -10.27 13.79 -7.39
C SER A 338 -9.17 13.88 -8.43
N ASN A 339 -8.23 12.95 -8.30
CA ASN A 339 -7.10 12.75 -9.19
C ASN A 339 -6.94 11.26 -9.47
N LEU A 340 -6.50 10.93 -10.68
CA LEU A 340 -6.07 9.60 -11.07
C LEU A 340 -4.55 9.59 -11.17
N ALA A 341 -3.90 8.73 -10.39
CA ALA A 341 -2.47 8.48 -10.45
C ALA A 341 -2.19 7.20 -11.23
N VAL A 342 -1.05 7.17 -11.92
CA VAL A 342 -0.56 6.02 -12.68
C VAL A 342 0.87 5.73 -12.25
N TYR A 343 1.10 4.50 -11.87
CA TYR A 343 2.41 3.96 -11.53
C TYR A 343 2.95 3.14 -12.70
N SER A 344 4.25 3.18 -12.88
CA SER A 344 5.01 2.19 -13.64
C SER A 344 5.87 1.42 -12.64
N ASP A 345 5.21 0.59 -11.84
CA ASP A 345 5.79 -0.17 -10.75
C ASP A 345 5.08 -1.51 -10.61
N GLY A 346 5.77 -2.59 -10.96
CA GLY A 346 5.30 -3.97 -10.83
C GLY A 346 6.21 -4.81 -9.94
N VAL A 347 7.00 -4.16 -9.06
CA VAL A 347 7.89 -4.85 -8.13
C VAL A 347 7.21 -4.98 -6.78
N ASP A 348 7.12 -6.21 -6.27
CA ASP A 348 6.58 -6.45 -4.94
C ASP A 348 7.55 -5.96 -3.87
N PRO A 349 7.07 -5.35 -2.77
CA PRO A 349 7.91 -5.02 -1.64
C PRO A 349 8.49 -6.26 -0.98
N VAL A 350 9.54 -6.11 -0.17
CA VAL A 350 10.21 -7.20 0.54
C VAL A 350 10.29 -6.88 2.03
N THR A 351 9.60 -7.67 2.85
CA THR A 351 9.64 -7.54 4.31
C THR A 351 10.64 -8.48 4.94
N THR A 352 11.40 -7.98 5.90
CA THR A 352 12.29 -8.75 6.77
C THR A 352 11.79 -8.72 8.20
N ALA A 353 11.98 -9.84 8.93
CA ALA A 353 11.65 -9.96 10.34
C ALA A 353 12.91 -10.19 11.16
N SER A 354 12.98 -9.58 12.34
CA SER A 354 14.03 -9.79 13.32
C SER A 354 13.45 -9.87 14.73
N THR A 355 14.18 -10.53 15.63
CA THR A 355 13.80 -10.70 17.04
C THR A 355 14.90 -10.17 17.95
N SER A 356 14.54 -9.38 18.95
CA SER A 356 15.45 -8.85 19.96
C SER A 356 14.91 -9.10 21.39
N PRO A 357 15.71 -9.72 22.31
CA PRO A 357 17.00 -10.33 22.05
C PRO A 357 16.92 -11.47 21.03
N ALA A 358 18.05 -11.73 20.35
CA ALA A 358 18.14 -12.86 19.44
C ALA A 358 17.98 -14.18 20.20
N PRO A 359 17.44 -15.24 19.57
CA PRO A 359 17.37 -16.56 20.19
C PRO A 359 18.77 -17.12 20.46
N ASN A 360 18.88 -18.02 21.43
CA ASN A 360 20.12 -18.75 21.70
C ASN A 360 20.46 -19.77 20.58
N GLU A 361 21.56 -20.50 20.72
CA GLU A 361 21.99 -21.47 19.71
C GLU A 361 20.99 -22.60 19.45
N ASN A 362 20.07 -22.86 20.40
CA ASN A 362 18.98 -23.84 20.26
C ASN A 362 17.73 -23.24 19.65
N GLY A 363 17.74 -21.96 19.32
CA GLY A 363 16.61 -21.25 18.71
C GLY A 363 15.52 -20.83 19.69
N TRP A 364 15.82 -20.76 21.00
CA TRP A 364 14.90 -20.36 22.06
C TRP A 364 15.28 -19.01 22.69
N ASN A 365 14.28 -18.31 23.18
CA ASN A 365 14.43 -17.16 24.07
C ASN A 365 13.88 -17.54 25.47
N ASN A 366 14.49 -17.05 26.54
CA ASN A 366 14.03 -17.26 27.90
C ASN A 366 13.37 -16.02 28.54
N THR A 367 13.27 -14.96 27.77
CA THR A 367 12.61 -13.70 28.18
C THR A 367 11.74 -13.21 27.04
N SER A 368 10.83 -12.29 27.36
CA SER A 368 10.03 -11.58 26.35
C SER A 368 10.92 -10.97 25.27
N VAL A 369 10.44 -10.99 24.04
CA VAL A 369 11.14 -10.47 22.88
C VAL A 369 10.33 -9.40 22.15
N THR A 370 11.02 -8.53 21.44
CA THR A 370 10.44 -7.64 20.45
C THR A 370 10.68 -8.20 19.05
N VAL A 371 9.63 -8.40 18.29
CA VAL A 371 9.71 -8.69 16.86
C VAL A 371 9.61 -7.36 16.11
N SER A 372 10.54 -7.13 15.19
CA SER A 372 10.55 -5.99 14.30
C SER A 372 10.39 -6.47 12.86
N LEU A 373 9.43 -5.86 12.15
CA LEU A 373 9.19 -6.04 10.72
C LEU A 373 9.63 -4.77 10.01
N GLY A 374 10.41 -4.90 8.94
CA GLY A 374 10.83 -3.79 8.09
C GLY A 374 10.72 -4.19 6.64
N ALA A 375 9.96 -3.43 5.87
CA ALA A 375 9.75 -3.62 4.45
C ALA A 375 10.57 -2.61 3.65
N THR A 376 11.05 -3.03 2.51
CA THR A 376 11.71 -2.20 1.49
C THR A 376 11.08 -2.49 0.16
N ASP A 377 11.00 -1.46 -0.67
CA ASP A 377 10.56 -1.59 -2.05
C ASP A 377 11.58 -0.94 -2.98
N LEU A 378 11.75 -1.55 -4.15
CA LEU A 378 12.63 -1.09 -5.22
C LEU A 378 11.76 -0.93 -6.45
N ALA A 379 11.07 0.22 -6.57
CA ALA A 379 10.32 0.52 -7.78
C ALA A 379 11.21 0.40 -9.02
N SER A 380 10.73 -0.27 -10.04
CA SER A 380 11.32 -0.56 -11.37
C SER A 380 12.67 0.11 -11.70
N GLY A 381 13.74 -0.28 -11.00
CA GLY A 381 15.12 0.13 -11.30
C GLY A 381 15.59 1.44 -10.69
N ILE A 382 14.80 2.08 -9.87
CA ILE A 382 15.14 3.28 -9.13
C ILE A 382 15.48 2.89 -7.71
N LEU A 383 16.75 3.06 -7.34
CA LEU A 383 17.19 2.98 -5.95
C LEU A 383 16.63 4.21 -5.23
N ASP A 384 15.43 4.12 -4.70
CA ASP A 384 14.99 5.12 -3.75
C ASP A 384 15.32 4.68 -2.33
N THR A 385 15.40 5.67 -1.42
CA THR A 385 15.75 5.39 -0.03
C THR A 385 14.80 4.35 0.58
N PRO A 386 15.28 3.43 1.41
CA PRO A 386 14.59 2.20 1.84
C PRO A 386 13.20 2.35 2.46
N ALA A 387 12.67 3.55 2.59
CA ALA A 387 11.43 3.87 3.28
C ALA A 387 10.34 4.46 2.38
N GLY A 388 10.57 4.68 1.07
CA GLY A 388 9.75 5.63 0.29
C GLY A 388 8.44 5.08 -0.27
N TRP A 389 8.33 3.80 -0.54
CA TRP A 389 7.28 3.27 -1.42
C TRP A 389 6.31 2.31 -0.74
N VAL A 390 6.66 1.75 0.41
CA VAL A 390 5.79 0.82 1.15
C VAL A 390 4.64 1.59 1.80
N ASP A 391 3.40 1.24 1.43
CA ASP A 391 2.18 1.86 1.97
C ASP A 391 1.85 1.32 3.36
N GLN A 392 1.98 -0.01 3.55
CA GLN A 392 1.65 -0.66 4.81
C GLN A 392 2.35 -2.00 5.00
N VAL A 393 2.53 -2.37 6.26
CA VAL A 393 2.92 -3.72 6.69
C VAL A 393 1.72 -4.38 7.38
N GLN A 394 1.41 -5.60 7.01
CA GLN A 394 0.35 -6.40 7.63
C GLN A 394 0.96 -7.60 8.35
N TYR A 395 0.46 -7.93 9.55
CA TYR A 395 0.87 -9.12 10.28
C TYR A 395 -0.25 -9.74 11.10
N ALA A 396 -0.13 -11.04 11.39
CA ALA A 396 -1.00 -11.78 12.29
C ALA A 396 -0.17 -12.77 13.12
N LEU A 397 -0.64 -13.08 14.32
CA LEU A 397 0.01 -14.00 15.24
C LEU A 397 -0.84 -15.26 15.41
N ALA A 398 -0.17 -16.43 15.47
CA ALA A 398 -0.81 -17.71 15.75
C ALA A 398 0.08 -18.57 16.65
N GLY A 399 -0.53 -19.30 17.58
CA GLY A 399 0.15 -20.21 18.49
C GLY A 399 0.07 -19.76 19.95
N ALA A 400 1.20 -19.71 20.66
CA ALA A 400 1.24 -19.35 22.08
C ALA A 400 0.71 -17.93 22.35
N GLN A 401 0.97 -17.01 21.44
CA GLN A 401 0.32 -15.70 21.39
C GLN A 401 -0.42 -15.59 20.06
N SER A 402 -1.62 -15.04 20.05
CA SER A 402 -2.46 -14.87 18.87
C SER A 402 -3.00 -13.46 18.75
N SER A 403 -3.21 -13.00 17.53
CA SER A 403 -3.90 -11.75 17.22
C SER A 403 -4.66 -11.87 15.89
N ASP A 404 -5.72 -11.08 15.75
CA ASP A 404 -6.29 -10.82 14.44
C ASP A 404 -5.28 -10.08 13.55
N PRO A 405 -5.46 -10.08 12.22
CA PRO A 405 -4.59 -9.32 11.31
C PRO A 405 -4.52 -7.84 11.70
N GLN A 406 -3.30 -7.34 11.79
CA GLN A 406 -2.99 -5.94 12.09
C GLN A 406 -2.45 -5.29 10.83
N ILE A 407 -3.01 -4.15 10.46
CA ILE A 407 -2.55 -3.31 9.34
C ILE A 407 -1.89 -2.08 9.92
N VAL A 408 -0.61 -1.89 9.59
CA VAL A 408 0.18 -0.76 10.09
C VAL A 408 0.65 0.07 8.91
N PRO A 409 0.22 1.33 8.79
CA PRO A 409 0.70 2.23 7.74
C PRO A 409 2.22 2.44 7.83
N GLY A 410 2.86 2.55 6.67
CA GLY A 410 4.29 2.73 6.54
C GLY A 410 5.07 1.42 6.43
N ASN A 411 6.39 1.54 6.42
CA ASN A 411 7.30 0.46 6.05
C ASN A 411 7.85 -0.37 7.22
N ALA A 412 7.49 -0.04 8.46
CA ALA A 412 8.04 -0.74 9.62
C ALA A 412 7.06 -0.79 10.79
N THR A 413 7.15 -1.87 11.56
CA THR A 413 6.43 -2.01 12.83
C THR A 413 7.21 -2.89 13.81
N SER A 414 6.89 -2.78 15.09
CA SER A 414 7.42 -3.67 16.11
C SER A 414 6.40 -3.95 17.20
N PHE A 415 6.43 -5.16 17.76
CA PHE A 415 5.51 -5.61 18.81
C PHE A 415 6.19 -6.63 19.72
N GLY A 416 5.67 -6.76 20.94
CA GLY A 416 6.21 -7.68 21.96
C GLY A 416 5.56 -9.05 21.92
N LEU A 417 6.34 -10.10 22.16
CA LEU A 417 5.89 -11.45 22.45
C LEU A 417 6.38 -11.84 23.85
N SER A 418 5.46 -12.32 24.71
CA SER A 418 5.76 -12.69 26.09
C SER A 418 5.18 -14.04 26.50
N ALA A 419 4.30 -14.64 25.70
CA ALA A 419 3.73 -15.94 25.99
C ALA A 419 4.73 -17.07 25.71
N SER A 420 4.98 -17.91 26.73
CA SER A 420 5.80 -19.11 26.55
C SER A 420 5.14 -20.10 25.60
N GLY A 421 5.91 -20.65 24.68
CA GLY A 421 5.51 -21.57 23.62
C GLY A 421 6.04 -21.13 22.27
N VAL A 422 5.44 -21.66 21.21
CA VAL A 422 5.79 -21.33 19.82
C VAL A 422 4.75 -20.38 19.27
N THR A 423 5.19 -19.20 18.82
CA THR A 423 4.35 -18.22 18.10
C THR A 423 4.85 -18.08 16.67
N THR A 424 3.94 -18.24 15.71
CA THR A 424 4.20 -17.97 14.29
C THR A 424 3.67 -16.58 13.96
N VAL A 425 4.53 -15.74 13.44
CA VAL A 425 4.21 -14.42 12.88
C VAL A 425 4.07 -14.58 11.38
N SER A 426 2.89 -14.37 10.82
CA SER A 426 2.64 -14.29 9.37
C SER A 426 2.60 -12.82 8.99
N PHE A 427 3.28 -12.42 7.92
CA PHE A 427 3.36 -11.01 7.54
C PHE A 427 3.59 -10.84 6.04
N PHE A 428 3.21 -9.67 5.54
CA PHE A 428 3.49 -9.18 4.20
C PHE A 428 3.38 -7.66 4.16
N ALA A 429 3.90 -7.03 3.11
CA ALA A 429 3.75 -5.61 2.86
C ALA A 429 3.02 -5.36 1.54
N THR A 430 2.41 -4.18 1.44
CA THR A 430 1.83 -3.63 0.21
C THR A 430 2.47 -2.29 -0.06
N ASP A 431 2.86 -2.02 -1.31
CA ASP A 431 3.44 -0.76 -1.72
C ASP A 431 2.38 0.30 -2.09
N ALA A 432 2.83 1.51 -2.45
CA ALA A 432 1.94 2.60 -2.86
C ALA A 432 1.25 2.32 -4.20
N ALA A 433 1.85 1.53 -5.10
CA ALA A 433 1.26 1.10 -6.37
C ALA A 433 0.20 0.02 -6.19
N GLY A 434 0.21 -0.68 -5.06
CA GLY A 434 -0.70 -1.76 -4.72
C GLY A 434 -0.15 -3.17 -5.00
N ASN A 435 1.17 -3.29 -5.27
CA ASN A 435 1.79 -4.60 -5.33
C ASN A 435 1.88 -5.18 -3.91
N GLU A 436 1.64 -6.48 -3.78
CA GLU A 436 1.59 -7.19 -2.51
C GLU A 436 2.54 -8.39 -2.54
N GLU A 437 3.50 -8.42 -1.61
CA GLU A 437 4.40 -9.58 -1.51
C GLU A 437 3.66 -10.83 -1.02
N SER A 438 4.20 -11.99 -1.37
CA SER A 438 3.71 -13.26 -0.83
C SER A 438 3.88 -13.31 0.68
N THR A 439 2.86 -13.79 1.40
CA THR A 439 2.89 -13.94 2.86
C THR A 439 4.12 -14.75 3.31
N ARG A 440 4.89 -14.18 4.22
CA ARG A 440 6.05 -14.79 4.87
C ARG A 440 5.73 -15.17 6.31
N THR A 441 6.56 -16.02 6.89
CA THR A 441 6.42 -16.43 8.29
C THR A 441 7.74 -16.31 9.03
N HIS A 442 7.65 -15.91 10.32
CA HIS A 442 8.75 -15.89 11.27
C HIS A 442 8.30 -16.61 12.54
N VAL A 443 9.08 -17.60 12.98
CA VAL A 443 8.73 -18.42 14.14
C VAL A 443 9.57 -17.98 15.34
N VAL A 444 8.90 -17.65 16.42
CA VAL A 444 9.51 -17.30 17.71
C VAL A 444 9.19 -18.40 18.71
N LYS A 445 10.23 -18.92 19.39
CA LYS A 445 10.13 -19.90 20.46
C LYS A 445 10.54 -19.23 21.76
N LEU A 446 9.64 -19.19 22.73
CA LEU A 446 9.87 -18.56 24.02
C LEU A 446 9.59 -19.55 25.15
N ASP A 447 10.54 -19.71 26.04
CA ASP A 447 10.38 -20.49 27.25
C ASP A 447 10.98 -19.75 28.46
N GLY A 448 10.11 -19.12 29.23
CA GLY A 448 10.50 -18.45 30.48
C GLY A 448 10.43 -19.38 31.70
N GLY A 449 10.09 -20.66 31.51
CA GLY A 449 9.95 -21.64 32.58
C GLY A 449 11.25 -22.37 32.84
N ALA A 450 11.74 -22.34 34.07
CA ALA A 450 12.93 -23.14 34.44
C ALA A 450 12.56 -24.62 34.64
N PRO A 451 13.50 -25.55 34.34
CA PRO A 451 13.26 -26.96 34.53
C PRO A 451 13.04 -27.31 36.01
N THR A 452 12.27 -28.34 36.27
CA THR A 452 11.95 -28.81 37.62
C THR A 452 12.86 -29.96 37.99
N LEU A 453 13.70 -29.77 39.05
CA LEU A 453 14.52 -30.83 39.66
C LEU A 453 13.64 -31.74 40.53
N THR A 454 13.93 -33.05 40.46
CA THR A 454 13.22 -34.08 41.24
C THR A 454 14.21 -35.04 41.88
N GLY A 455 13.76 -35.73 42.92
CA GLY A 455 14.53 -36.83 43.51
C GLY A 455 15.70 -36.43 44.42
N MET A 456 15.80 -35.13 44.79
CA MET A 456 16.77 -34.71 45.82
C MET A 456 16.44 -35.38 47.16
N PRO A 457 17.47 -35.68 47.99
CA PRO A 457 17.22 -36.23 49.34
C PRO A 457 16.34 -35.30 50.18
N GLY A 458 15.48 -35.88 51.00
CA GLY A 458 14.70 -35.12 52.01
C GLY A 458 15.59 -34.57 53.13
N SER A 459 15.03 -33.59 53.88
CA SER A 459 15.71 -32.93 55.01
C SER A 459 16.22 -33.88 56.09
N GLU A 460 15.58 -35.05 56.24
CA GLU A 460 15.92 -36.09 57.24
C GLU A 460 16.93 -37.13 56.71
N CYS A 461 17.68 -36.84 55.64
CA CYS A 461 18.63 -37.77 55.06
C CYS A 461 19.74 -38.10 56.07
N SER A 462 19.77 -39.34 56.55
CA SER A 462 20.74 -39.84 57.54
C SER A 462 21.17 -41.25 57.21
N LEU A 463 22.47 -41.51 57.34
CA LEU A 463 23.08 -42.82 57.10
C LEU A 463 23.49 -43.40 58.45
N TRP A 464 22.80 -44.45 58.84
CA TRP A 464 23.08 -45.16 60.12
C TRP A 464 22.89 -46.65 59.93
N PRO A 465 23.69 -47.51 60.63
CA PRO A 465 24.92 -47.21 61.36
C PRO A 465 26.12 -46.94 60.44
N PRO A 466 27.19 -46.30 60.96
CA PRO A 466 28.43 -46.11 60.18
C PRO A 466 29.15 -47.46 60.00
N ASN A 467 28.81 -48.13 58.89
CA ASN A 467 29.24 -49.51 58.60
C ASN A 467 30.03 -49.63 57.29
N HIS A 468 30.55 -48.51 56.77
CA HIS A 468 31.33 -48.37 55.54
C HIS A 468 30.63 -48.83 54.27
N LYS A 469 29.29 -49.04 54.27
CA LYS A 469 28.58 -49.47 53.09
C LYS A 469 28.07 -48.27 52.27
N MET A 470 28.20 -48.40 50.99
CA MET A 470 27.52 -47.46 50.03
C MET A 470 26.02 -47.67 50.06
N LYS A 471 25.28 -46.57 50.18
CA LYS A 471 23.79 -46.54 50.10
C LYS A 471 23.35 -45.55 49.06
N GLN A 472 22.44 -45.92 48.22
CA GLN A 472 21.75 -45.00 47.33
C GLN A 472 20.81 -44.10 48.15
N VAL A 473 21.03 -42.79 48.12
CA VAL A 473 20.29 -41.79 48.88
C VAL A 473 19.34 -40.98 48.02
N ALA A 474 19.60 -40.93 46.72
CA ALA A 474 18.78 -40.16 45.77
C ALA A 474 18.87 -40.74 44.37
N VAL A 475 17.84 -40.47 43.58
CA VAL A 475 17.87 -40.55 42.14
C VAL A 475 17.42 -39.18 41.63
N VAL A 476 18.37 -38.34 41.26
CA VAL A 476 18.14 -36.97 40.88
C VAL A 476 17.88 -36.89 39.40
N GLY A 477 16.76 -36.32 39.00
CA GLY A 477 16.37 -36.07 37.61
C GLY A 477 15.80 -34.68 37.46
N ALA A 478 15.51 -34.32 36.22
CA ALA A 478 14.83 -33.09 35.91
C ALA A 478 13.82 -33.28 34.79
N LYS A 479 12.86 -32.35 34.69
CA LYS A 479 11.91 -32.28 33.58
C LYS A 479 11.69 -30.83 33.21
N ASP A 480 11.55 -30.61 31.94
CA ASP A 480 11.12 -29.36 31.38
C ASP A 480 9.90 -29.57 30.47
N ALA A 481 8.98 -28.58 30.42
CA ALA A 481 7.69 -28.73 29.79
C ALA A 481 7.65 -28.22 28.35
N LEU A 482 8.56 -27.30 27.96
CA LEU A 482 8.48 -26.62 26.66
C LEU A 482 9.74 -26.82 25.83
N SER A 483 10.88 -26.23 26.23
CA SER A 483 12.10 -26.31 25.45
C SER A 483 12.79 -27.65 25.58
N GLY A 484 12.56 -28.36 26.66
CA GLY A 484 13.22 -29.61 26.99
C GLY A 484 14.56 -29.41 27.70
N LEU A 485 15.11 -30.48 28.26
CA LEU A 485 16.36 -30.44 29.02
C LEU A 485 17.58 -30.36 28.10
N ALA A 486 18.52 -29.47 28.45
CA ALA A 486 19.85 -29.40 27.87
C ALA A 486 20.85 -30.20 28.71
N SER A 487 20.83 -30.06 30.05
CA SER A 487 21.73 -30.80 30.94
C SER A 487 21.15 -30.97 32.34
N VAL A 488 21.60 -32.04 33.01
CA VAL A 488 21.44 -32.21 34.46
C VAL A 488 22.83 -32.54 35.00
N GLU A 489 23.24 -31.83 36.05
CA GLU A 489 24.53 -32.05 36.72
C GLU A 489 24.28 -32.28 38.20
N VAL A 490 24.97 -33.26 38.76
CA VAL A 490 24.87 -33.57 40.19
C VAL A 490 26.31 -33.72 40.74
N THR A 491 26.56 -32.99 41.80
CA THR A 491 27.85 -33.02 42.49
C THR A 491 27.64 -33.34 43.97
N VAL A 492 28.63 -33.98 44.56
CA VAL A 492 28.66 -34.30 46.00
C VAL A 492 29.97 -33.81 46.60
N THR A 493 29.87 -33.15 47.73
CA THR A 493 31.01 -32.75 48.55
C THR A 493 30.86 -33.27 49.97
N SER A 494 31.93 -33.34 50.71
CA SER A 494 31.94 -33.77 52.10
C SER A 494 32.74 -32.81 52.98
N ASN A 495 32.33 -32.59 54.22
CA ASN A 495 33.07 -31.82 55.20
C ASN A 495 34.29 -32.57 55.75
N GLU A 496 34.38 -33.90 55.55
CA GLU A 496 35.50 -34.72 55.92
C GLU A 496 36.28 -35.18 54.68
N PRO A 497 37.58 -35.36 54.76
CA PRO A 497 38.42 -35.86 53.66
C PRO A 497 37.92 -37.21 53.13
N SER A 498 38.05 -37.46 51.84
CA SER A 498 37.77 -38.72 51.17
C SER A 498 39.08 -39.26 50.56
N ASP A 499 39.28 -40.56 50.64
CA ASP A 499 40.40 -41.21 49.95
C ASP A 499 40.11 -41.39 48.47
N PRO A 500 40.85 -40.80 47.55
CA PRO A 500 40.62 -40.96 46.12
C PRO A 500 40.62 -42.41 45.61
N ARG A 501 41.25 -43.35 46.35
CA ARG A 501 41.33 -44.79 46.02
C ARG A 501 40.09 -45.55 46.50
N ASP A 502 39.34 -45.01 47.47
CA ASP A 502 38.17 -45.61 48.06
C ASP A 502 37.10 -44.48 48.31
N PRO A 503 36.50 -43.94 47.30
CA PRO A 503 35.66 -42.72 47.38
C PRO A 503 34.44 -42.93 48.26
N ASP A 504 34.14 -41.93 49.10
CA ASP A 504 33.03 -41.95 50.03
C ASP A 504 31.68 -41.67 49.37
N TYR A 505 31.65 -41.27 48.12
CA TYR A 505 30.47 -41.05 47.35
C TYR A 505 30.69 -41.41 45.87
N ALA A 506 29.60 -41.71 45.18
CA ALA A 506 29.55 -41.90 43.75
C ALA A 506 28.28 -41.29 43.17
N VAL A 507 28.41 -40.67 41.99
CA VAL A 507 27.30 -40.21 41.17
C VAL A 507 27.35 -40.96 39.85
N THR A 508 26.32 -41.73 39.55
CA THR A 508 26.30 -42.59 38.38
C THR A 508 25.03 -42.34 37.57
N PRO A 509 25.07 -42.34 36.21
CA PRO A 509 23.87 -42.28 35.41
C PRO A 509 22.86 -43.37 35.81
N ASP A 510 21.57 -42.99 35.89
CA ASP A 510 20.48 -43.92 36.25
C ASP A 510 19.86 -44.67 35.06
N GLY A 511 20.30 -44.35 33.83
CA GLY A 511 19.81 -44.93 32.60
C GLY A 511 18.53 -44.27 32.05
N SER A 512 17.96 -43.27 32.77
CA SER A 512 16.77 -42.54 32.39
C SER A 512 17.02 -41.04 32.14
N GLY A 513 18.30 -40.61 32.11
CA GLY A 513 18.72 -39.21 31.94
C GLY A 513 18.94 -38.48 33.28
N GLY A 514 18.83 -39.17 34.39
CA GLY A 514 19.15 -38.70 35.74
C GLY A 514 20.40 -39.37 36.34
N PHE A 515 20.60 -39.12 37.62
CA PHE A 515 21.78 -39.61 38.34
C PHE A 515 21.40 -40.27 39.67
N ALA A 516 21.89 -41.48 39.89
CA ALA A 516 21.84 -42.13 41.19
C ALA A 516 23.01 -41.64 42.07
N VAL A 517 22.68 -41.17 43.26
CA VAL A 517 23.67 -40.68 44.24
C VAL A 517 23.84 -41.72 45.34
N TRP A 518 25.08 -42.16 45.47
CA TRP A 518 25.49 -43.14 46.46
C TRP A 518 26.43 -42.49 47.46
N LEU A 519 26.18 -42.67 48.75
CA LEU A 519 27.01 -42.17 49.85
C LEU A 519 27.46 -43.32 50.74
N ARG A 520 28.66 -43.24 51.23
CA ARG A 520 29.17 -44.20 52.18
C ARG A 520 28.71 -43.87 53.61
N ALA A 521 28.21 -44.85 54.29
CA ALA A 521 27.87 -44.72 55.72
C ALA A 521 29.18 -44.80 56.57
N GLU A 522 30.02 -43.76 56.46
CA GLU A 522 31.32 -43.65 57.14
C GLU A 522 31.55 -42.23 57.62
N ARG A 523 32.19 -42.05 58.75
CA ARG A 523 32.58 -40.80 59.35
C ARG A 523 33.95 -40.94 60.06
N PHE A 524 34.66 -39.85 60.27
CA PHE A 524 35.86 -39.80 61.06
C PHE A 524 35.52 -39.97 62.52
N GLY A 525 36.17 -40.93 63.20
CA GLY A 525 35.87 -41.35 64.58
C GLY A 525 36.08 -40.27 65.66
N GLY A 526 36.90 -39.26 65.39
CA GLY A 526 37.16 -38.12 66.28
C GLY A 526 36.43 -36.84 65.88
N GLY A 527 35.53 -36.87 64.84
CA GLY A 527 34.86 -35.74 64.30
C GLY A 527 33.46 -35.55 64.92
N SER A 528 32.76 -34.52 64.46
CA SER A 528 31.35 -34.19 64.83
C SER A 528 30.33 -34.96 64.00
N GLY A 529 30.79 -35.80 63.05
CA GLY A 529 29.97 -36.49 62.07
C GLY A 529 30.21 -35.95 60.66
N ARG A 530 30.03 -36.82 59.65
CA ARG A 530 30.18 -36.47 58.27
C ARG A 530 28.89 -35.85 57.69
N ILE A 531 29.05 -34.78 56.95
CA ILE A 531 27.97 -34.11 56.23
C ILE A 531 28.30 -34.14 54.73
N TYR A 532 27.52 -34.83 53.96
CA TYR A 532 27.57 -34.78 52.51
C TYR A 532 26.62 -33.68 52.04
N THR A 533 27.12 -32.81 51.15
CA THR A 533 26.29 -31.83 50.44
C THR A 533 26.12 -32.26 48.99
N ILE A 534 24.89 -32.51 48.58
CA ILE A 534 24.50 -32.90 47.24
C ILE A 534 23.96 -31.65 46.59
N ALA A 535 24.59 -31.18 45.52
CA ALA A 535 24.11 -30.06 44.70
C ALA A 535 23.73 -30.57 43.34
N ALA A 536 22.60 -30.12 42.85
CA ALA A 536 22.10 -30.43 41.52
C ALA A 536 21.78 -29.16 40.75
N GLN A 537 22.07 -29.16 39.48
CA GLN A 537 21.72 -28.13 38.54
C GLN A 537 21.07 -28.75 37.31
N ALA A 538 19.94 -28.20 36.90
CA ALA A 538 19.31 -28.54 35.63
C ALA A 538 19.23 -27.29 34.76
N LYS A 539 19.53 -27.46 33.48
CA LYS A 539 19.45 -26.43 32.46
C LYS A 539 18.57 -26.94 31.32
N ASP A 540 17.68 -26.08 30.81
CA ASP A 540 16.86 -26.37 29.65
C ASP A 540 17.52 -25.85 28.34
N LEU A 541 16.85 -26.10 27.19
CA LEU A 541 17.33 -25.64 25.88
C LEU A 541 17.13 -24.13 25.65
N ALA A 542 16.35 -23.47 26.52
CA ALA A 542 16.16 -22.02 26.52
C ALA A 542 17.15 -21.28 27.44
N ASP A 543 18.09 -22.02 28.07
CA ASP A 543 19.08 -21.51 29.02
C ASP A 543 18.52 -21.11 30.41
N ASN A 544 17.29 -21.51 30.74
CA ASN A 544 16.80 -21.35 32.12
C ASN A 544 17.46 -22.39 33.00
N VAL A 545 17.76 -22.02 34.25
CA VAL A 545 18.50 -22.85 35.18
C VAL A 545 17.74 -22.98 36.50
N THR A 546 17.68 -24.22 37.00
CA THR A 546 17.26 -24.53 38.36
C THR A 546 18.39 -25.19 39.13
N THR A 547 18.62 -24.76 40.36
CA THR A 547 19.56 -25.36 41.26
C THR A 547 18.88 -25.82 42.54
N ALA A 548 19.37 -26.93 43.10
CA ALA A 548 18.90 -27.41 44.41
C ALA A 548 20.10 -27.96 45.18
N SER A 549 20.04 -27.91 46.50
CA SER A 549 21.04 -28.48 47.40
C SER A 549 20.36 -29.20 48.58
N ALA A 550 20.88 -30.32 48.94
CA ALA A 550 20.45 -31.10 50.10
C ALA A 550 21.64 -31.69 50.85
N THR A 551 21.47 -31.94 52.12
CA THR A 551 22.51 -32.58 52.96
C THR A 551 22.07 -33.95 53.44
N CYS A 552 23.04 -34.87 53.50
CA CYS A 552 22.87 -36.15 54.17
C CYS A 552 23.95 -36.30 55.27
N THR A 553 23.56 -36.71 56.44
CA THR A 553 24.45 -36.80 57.58
C THR A 553 24.81 -38.24 57.92
N VAL A 554 26.04 -38.50 58.39
CA VAL A 554 26.43 -39.69 59.11
C VAL A 554 26.72 -39.21 60.55
N PRO A 555 25.76 -39.25 61.45
CA PRO A 555 25.89 -38.66 62.78
C PRO A 555 26.95 -39.40 63.59
N HIS A 556 27.64 -38.68 64.52
CA HIS A 556 28.57 -39.28 65.45
C HIS A 556 27.88 -40.25 66.38
N ASP A 557 26.74 -39.84 66.95
CA ASP A 557 25.92 -40.64 67.87
C ASP A 557 24.47 -40.58 67.43
N ARG A 558 23.70 -41.62 67.71
CA ARG A 558 22.24 -41.62 67.55
C ARG A 558 21.64 -41.29 68.92
N ARG A 559 21.35 -40.03 69.13
CA ARG A 559 20.54 -39.61 70.30
C ARG A 559 19.08 -39.55 69.96
#